data_37a1a1386d2103cbcbc5d14994841586
#
_entry.id   37a1a1386d2103cbcbc5d14994841586
#
_cell.length_a   1.000
_cell.length_b   1.000
_cell.length_c   1.000
_cell.angle_alpha   90.00
_cell.angle_beta   90.00
_cell.angle_gamma   90.00
#
_symmetry.space_group_name_H-M   'P 1'
#
loop_
_entity.id
_entity.type
_entity.pdbx_description
1 polymer ?
#
loop_
_entity_poly.entity_id
_entity_poly.type
_entity_poly.pdbx_seq_one_letter_code
_entity_poly.pdbx_strand_id
1 'polypeptide(L)'
;MGPAATLPSPGPGTPGPRRCRPGTVAVLVAGVVGAGAYVLGRALRRVEVVGPSMAPTFLSGDRLVVRSHVVGRGRWPEVGAVVAVVDPRHADRVLVKRVARIDRAGGTLEVLGDDPARSTDSRTFGPLPLAAVVGRVVYRYAPAGRTGPGPWPREYHRP
;
A
#
# COMPACT_ATOMS: atom_id res chain seq x y z
N MET A 1 -51.91 -19.49 73.84
CA MET A 1 -50.64 -18.84 73.56
C MET A 1 -49.85 -19.81 72.70
N GLY A 2 -49.90 -19.60 71.40
CA GLY A 2 -49.14 -20.40 70.36
C GLY A 2 -48.03 -19.57 69.77
N PRO A 3 -46.83 -20.16 69.47
CA PRO A 3 -45.70 -19.38 68.97
C PRO A 3 -45.90 -19.03 67.51
N ALA A 4 -45.55 -17.79 67.14
CA ALA A 4 -45.56 -17.27 65.80
C ALA A 4 -44.48 -17.94 65.00
N ALA A 5 -44.85 -18.45 63.78
CA ALA A 5 -43.89 -18.97 62.76
C ALA A 5 -43.22 -17.81 62.06
N THR A 6 -41.90 -17.75 62.11
CA THR A 6 -41.06 -16.80 61.38
C THR A 6 -40.83 -17.33 60.00
N LEU A 7 -41.18 -16.56 58.95
CA LEU A 7 -40.89 -16.86 57.55
C LEU A 7 -39.39 -16.59 57.22
N PRO A 8 -38.73 -17.45 56.46
CA PRO A 8 -37.34 -17.21 56.06
C PRO A 8 -37.22 -16.11 55.00
N SER A 9 -36.19 -15.27 55.13
CA SER A 9 -35.81 -14.21 54.18
C SER A 9 -35.40 -14.78 52.84
N PRO A 10 -35.71 -14.09 51.69
CA PRO A 10 -35.21 -14.51 50.40
C PRO A 10 -33.70 -14.25 50.29
N GLY A 11 -32.96 -15.26 49.90
CA GLY A 11 -31.51 -15.22 49.66
C GLY A 11 -31.12 -14.37 48.45
N PRO A 12 -29.84 -13.93 48.34
CA PRO A 12 -29.37 -13.04 47.26
C PRO A 12 -29.48 -13.75 45.92
N GLY A 13 -30.18 -13.09 44.98
CA GLY A 13 -30.41 -13.59 43.64
C GLY A 13 -29.09 -13.72 42.84
N THR A 14 -28.89 -14.87 42.26
CA THR A 14 -27.81 -15.19 41.33
C THR A 14 -27.84 -14.23 40.12
N PRO A 15 -26.72 -13.56 39.73
CA PRO A 15 -26.68 -12.71 38.56
C PRO A 15 -26.83 -13.58 37.30
N GLY A 16 -27.92 -13.38 36.56
CA GLY A 16 -28.21 -14.06 35.30
C GLY A 16 -27.18 -13.70 34.21
N PRO A 17 -27.02 -14.56 33.21
CA PRO A 17 -26.04 -14.33 32.12
C PRO A 17 -26.36 -13.01 31.40
N ARG A 18 -25.36 -12.12 31.33
CA ARG A 18 -25.44 -10.87 30.60
C ARG A 18 -25.59 -11.16 29.09
N ARG A 19 -26.79 -11.06 28.58
CA ARG A 19 -27.05 -11.13 27.14
C ARG A 19 -26.40 -9.91 26.48
N CYS A 20 -25.33 -10.12 25.68
CA CYS A 20 -24.78 -9.10 24.81
C CYS A 20 -25.88 -8.61 23.87
N ARG A 21 -26.17 -7.32 23.89
CA ARG A 21 -27.15 -6.69 22.99
C ARG A 21 -26.65 -6.84 21.56
N PRO A 22 -27.45 -7.38 20.63
CA PRO A 22 -27.01 -7.63 19.22
C PRO A 22 -26.54 -6.37 18.49
N GLY A 23 -27.01 -5.18 18.91
CA GLY A 23 -26.57 -3.91 18.36
C GLY A 23 -25.09 -3.57 18.60
N THR A 24 -24.50 -4.00 19.73
CA THR A 24 -23.10 -3.70 20.06
C THR A 24 -22.15 -4.47 19.14
N VAL A 25 -22.45 -5.72 18.82
CA VAL A 25 -21.64 -6.56 17.90
C VAL A 25 -21.72 -6.02 16.47
N ALA A 26 -22.90 -5.60 15.99
CA ALA A 26 -23.09 -5.04 14.67
C ALA A 26 -22.31 -3.73 14.47
N VAL A 27 -22.29 -2.85 15.47
CA VAL A 27 -21.52 -1.58 15.42
C VAL A 27 -20.01 -1.84 15.39
N LEU A 28 -19.54 -2.82 16.19
CA LEU A 28 -18.10 -3.18 16.19
C LEU A 28 -17.67 -3.78 14.84
N VAL A 29 -18.48 -4.65 14.25
CA VAL A 29 -18.18 -5.25 12.93
C VAL A 29 -18.18 -4.19 11.84
N ALA A 30 -19.16 -3.29 11.81
CA ALA A 30 -19.20 -2.18 10.86
C ALA A 30 -18.00 -1.24 11.00
N GLY A 31 -17.58 -0.94 12.24
CA GLY A 31 -16.38 -0.14 12.52
C GLY A 31 -15.09 -0.79 12.03
N VAL A 32 -14.93 -2.10 12.25
CA VAL A 32 -13.74 -2.85 11.79
C VAL A 32 -13.69 -2.94 10.26
N VAL A 33 -14.83 -3.20 9.62
CA VAL A 33 -14.92 -3.25 8.14
C VAL A 33 -14.65 -1.87 7.55
N GLY A 34 -15.22 -0.80 8.12
CA GLY A 34 -15.00 0.58 7.66
C GLY A 34 -13.54 1.02 7.83
N ALA A 35 -12.92 0.73 8.98
CA ALA A 35 -11.51 1.00 9.22
C ALA A 35 -10.60 0.21 8.29
N GLY A 36 -10.90 -1.07 8.04
CA GLY A 36 -10.16 -1.91 7.10
C GLY A 36 -10.24 -1.37 5.67
N ALA A 37 -11.41 -0.99 5.20
CA ALA A 37 -11.61 -0.39 3.88
C ALA A 37 -10.90 0.97 3.74
N TYR A 38 -10.92 1.79 4.78
CA TYR A 38 -10.21 3.07 4.82
C TYR A 38 -8.69 2.90 4.76
N VAL A 39 -8.13 1.98 5.55
CA VAL A 39 -6.70 1.67 5.56
C VAL A 39 -6.27 1.09 4.21
N LEU A 40 -7.06 0.19 3.63
CA LEU A 40 -6.79 -0.40 2.32
C LEU A 40 -6.86 0.67 1.21
N GLY A 41 -7.83 1.59 1.26
CA GLY A 41 -7.95 2.69 0.31
C GLY A 41 -6.77 3.66 0.36
N ARG A 42 -6.17 3.87 1.54
CA ARG A 42 -4.94 4.67 1.69
C ARG A 42 -3.67 3.92 1.29
N ALA A 43 -3.70 2.58 1.34
CA ALA A 43 -2.57 1.75 0.98
C ALA A 43 -2.40 1.58 -0.53
N LEU A 44 -3.44 1.85 -1.33
CA LEU A 44 -3.42 1.71 -2.79
C LEU A 44 -3.64 3.06 -3.46
N ARG A 45 -2.76 3.40 -4.40
CA ARG A 45 -2.87 4.58 -5.24
C ARG A 45 -2.93 4.17 -6.71
N ARG A 46 -3.65 4.93 -7.50
CA ARG A 46 -3.71 4.77 -8.96
C ARG A 46 -2.81 5.80 -9.61
N VAL A 47 -2.00 5.33 -10.57
CA VAL A 47 -1.08 6.18 -11.33
C VAL A 47 -1.25 5.83 -12.81
N GLU A 48 -1.30 6.86 -13.66
CA GLU A 48 -1.27 6.71 -15.10
C GLU A 48 0.15 6.99 -15.60
N VAL A 49 0.64 6.13 -16.49
CA VAL A 49 1.95 6.30 -17.11
C VAL A 49 1.86 7.34 -18.21
N VAL A 50 2.65 8.40 -18.10
CA VAL A 50 2.77 9.42 -19.14
C VAL A 50 4.20 9.43 -19.66
N GLY A 51 4.35 9.23 -20.96
CA GLY A 51 5.65 9.22 -21.65
C GLY A 51 6.29 7.83 -21.74
N PRO A 52 7.39 7.74 -22.49
CA PRO A 52 7.99 6.48 -22.92
C PRO A 52 9.06 5.92 -21.97
N SER A 53 9.39 6.59 -20.89
CA SER A 53 10.57 6.28 -20.04
C SER A 53 10.62 4.86 -19.49
N MET A 54 9.49 4.17 -19.44
CA MET A 54 9.36 2.79 -18.96
C MET A 54 9.03 1.80 -20.06
N ALA A 55 9.11 2.22 -21.33
CA ALA A 55 8.95 1.31 -22.46
C ALA A 55 10.12 0.30 -22.52
N PRO A 56 9.89 -0.93 -22.99
CA PRO A 56 8.60 -1.50 -23.41
C PRO A 56 7.73 -2.03 -22.26
N THR A 57 8.23 -2.05 -21.02
CA THR A 57 7.52 -2.62 -19.87
C THR A 57 6.17 -1.94 -19.62
N PHE A 58 6.18 -0.61 -19.59
CA PHE A 58 4.98 0.21 -19.50
C PHE A 58 4.97 1.25 -20.62
N LEU A 59 3.83 1.39 -21.26
CA LEU A 59 3.60 2.38 -22.31
C LEU A 59 2.76 3.54 -21.76
N SER A 60 2.81 4.68 -22.44
CA SER A 60 1.93 5.80 -22.12
C SER A 60 0.46 5.37 -22.20
N GLY A 61 -0.34 5.75 -21.21
CA GLY A 61 -1.74 5.34 -21.04
C GLY A 61 -1.92 4.07 -20.20
N ASP A 62 -0.85 3.34 -19.84
CA ASP A 62 -0.98 2.24 -18.89
C ASP A 62 -1.40 2.79 -17.51
N ARG A 63 -2.35 2.10 -16.87
CA ARG A 63 -2.83 2.47 -15.55
C ARG A 63 -2.42 1.44 -14.52
N LEU A 64 -1.78 1.92 -13.48
CA LEU A 64 -1.07 1.12 -12.50
C LEU A 64 -1.67 1.28 -11.11
N VAL A 65 -1.68 0.20 -10.35
CA VAL A 65 -1.93 0.20 -8.92
C VAL A 65 -0.59 0.22 -8.20
N VAL A 66 -0.39 1.24 -7.39
CA VAL A 66 0.78 1.42 -6.53
C VAL A 66 0.36 1.12 -5.11
N ARG A 67 1.01 0.13 -4.48
CA ARG A 67 0.86 -0.13 -3.05
C ARG A 67 1.80 0.81 -2.30
N SER A 68 1.22 1.73 -1.54
CA SER A 68 1.95 2.69 -0.73
C SER A 68 2.91 1.97 0.22
N HIS A 69 4.17 2.38 0.22
CA HIS A 69 5.06 2.04 1.31
C HIS A 69 4.69 2.94 2.49
N VAL A 70 4.21 2.34 3.55
CA VAL A 70 4.15 3.05 4.83
C VAL A 70 5.60 3.20 5.28
N VAL A 71 6.15 4.39 5.07
CA VAL A 71 7.43 4.80 5.62
C VAL A 71 7.34 4.61 7.14
N GLY A 72 8.07 3.66 7.69
CA GLY A 72 8.01 3.33 9.13
C GLY A 72 8.20 1.85 9.46
N ARG A 73 8.06 0.95 8.49
CA ARG A 73 8.33 -0.49 8.69
C ARG A 73 9.66 -0.96 8.09
N GLY A 74 10.57 -0.05 7.72
CA GLY A 74 11.93 -0.38 7.29
C GLY A 74 12.04 -1.30 6.06
N ARG A 75 10.95 -1.53 5.31
CA ARG A 75 11.00 -2.38 4.11
C ARG A 75 11.42 -1.56 2.90
N TRP A 76 12.65 -1.74 2.52
CA TRP A 76 13.16 -1.26 1.26
C TRP A 76 12.50 -1.99 0.08
N PRO A 77 12.27 -1.31 -1.05
CA PRO A 77 11.95 -2.02 -2.28
C PRO A 77 13.13 -2.90 -2.68
N GLU A 78 12.86 -3.96 -3.42
CA GLU A 78 13.92 -4.83 -3.96
C GLU A 78 14.51 -4.22 -5.22
N VAL A 79 15.78 -4.50 -5.51
CA VAL A 79 16.40 -4.19 -6.81
C VAL A 79 15.60 -4.90 -7.91
N GLY A 80 15.34 -4.20 -9.00
CA GLY A 80 14.47 -4.67 -10.09
C GLY A 80 12.98 -4.37 -9.89
N ALA A 81 12.53 -4.03 -8.68
CA ALA A 81 11.14 -3.63 -8.45
C ALA A 81 10.81 -2.31 -9.17
N VAL A 82 9.59 -2.20 -9.70
CA VAL A 82 9.09 -0.94 -10.23
C VAL A 82 8.40 -0.16 -9.10
N VAL A 83 8.80 1.09 -8.95
CA VAL A 83 8.34 1.99 -7.90
C VAL A 83 7.80 3.29 -8.47
N ALA A 84 6.88 3.90 -7.74
CA ALA A 84 6.48 5.28 -7.92
C ALA A 84 7.29 6.14 -6.95
N VAL A 85 7.94 7.19 -7.43
CA VAL A 85 8.77 8.10 -6.65
C VAL A 85 8.36 9.54 -6.92
N VAL A 86 8.52 10.42 -5.93
CA VAL A 86 8.36 11.87 -6.15
C VAL A 86 9.52 12.37 -7.02
N ASP A 87 9.21 13.16 -8.03
CA ASP A 87 10.25 13.81 -8.86
C ASP A 87 11.01 14.85 -8.01
N PRO A 88 12.32 14.71 -7.81
CA PRO A 88 13.07 15.66 -6.95
C PRO A 88 13.11 17.09 -7.52
N ARG A 89 12.75 17.26 -8.79
CA ARG A 89 12.72 18.56 -9.47
C ARG A 89 11.33 19.22 -9.42
N HIS A 90 10.27 18.41 -9.20
CA HIS A 90 8.87 18.84 -9.18
C HIS A 90 8.11 17.99 -8.15
N ALA A 91 7.89 18.53 -6.96
CA ALA A 91 7.33 17.79 -5.82
C ALA A 91 5.87 17.32 -6.02
N ASP A 92 5.15 17.94 -6.94
CA ASP A 92 3.79 17.58 -7.36
C ASP A 92 3.74 16.44 -8.40
N ARG A 93 4.92 16.05 -8.95
CA ARG A 93 5.04 15.05 -10.00
C ARG A 93 5.51 13.71 -9.43
N VAL A 94 4.88 12.63 -9.88
CA VAL A 94 5.29 11.25 -9.56
C VAL A 94 5.88 10.61 -10.81
N LEU A 95 7.05 10.00 -10.66
CA LEU A 95 7.72 9.23 -11.69
C LEU A 95 7.55 7.72 -11.41
N VAL A 96 7.35 6.94 -12.46
CA VAL A 96 7.42 5.47 -12.39
C VAL A 96 8.79 5.06 -12.91
N LYS A 97 9.56 4.32 -12.11
CA LYS A 97 10.94 3.91 -12.42
C LYS A 97 11.23 2.54 -11.83
N ARG A 98 12.30 1.92 -12.29
CA ARG A 98 12.82 0.66 -11.76
C ARG A 98 13.96 0.92 -10.78
N VAL A 99 13.94 0.24 -9.64
CA VAL A 99 15.05 0.28 -8.68
C VAL A 99 16.28 -0.42 -9.26
N ALA A 100 17.36 0.32 -9.43
CA ALA A 100 18.62 -0.17 -9.98
C ALA A 100 19.62 -0.52 -8.89
N ARG A 101 19.68 0.30 -7.83
CA ARG A 101 20.61 0.13 -6.72
C ARG A 101 19.99 0.63 -5.42
N ILE A 102 20.42 0.06 -4.31
CA ILE A 102 20.00 0.45 -2.96
C ILE A 102 21.25 0.62 -2.11
N ASP A 103 21.41 1.80 -1.53
CA ASP A 103 22.36 2.08 -0.48
C ASP A 103 21.60 2.18 0.85
N ARG A 104 21.64 1.08 1.62
CA ARG A 104 20.95 1.02 2.91
C ARG A 104 21.64 1.86 3.98
N ALA A 105 22.95 1.98 3.90
CA ALA A 105 23.74 2.76 4.86
C ALA A 105 23.51 4.26 4.66
N GLY A 106 23.52 4.71 3.40
CA GLY A 106 23.22 6.11 3.05
C GLY A 106 21.74 6.47 3.01
N GLY A 107 20.84 5.49 3.18
CA GLY A 107 19.40 5.74 3.17
C GLY A 107 18.84 6.12 1.79
N THR A 108 19.53 5.73 0.70
CA THR A 108 19.20 6.16 -0.68
C THR A 108 19.02 4.99 -1.65
N LEU A 109 18.38 5.28 -2.79
CA LEU A 109 18.23 4.34 -3.89
C LEU A 109 18.41 5.05 -5.23
N GLU A 110 18.91 4.31 -6.22
CA GLU A 110 18.96 4.75 -7.60
C GLU A 110 17.82 4.11 -8.37
N VAL A 111 17.15 4.92 -9.19
CA VAL A 111 16.04 4.47 -10.01
C VAL A 111 16.32 4.80 -11.47
N LEU A 112 16.00 3.87 -12.37
CA LEU A 112 16.21 4.02 -13.80
C LEU A 112 14.93 3.77 -14.58
N GLY A 113 14.79 4.45 -15.72
CA GLY A 113 13.78 4.08 -16.71
C GLY A 113 14.24 2.86 -17.52
N ASP A 114 13.27 2.10 -18.02
CA ASP A 114 13.53 0.94 -18.86
C ASP A 114 13.96 1.35 -20.28
N ASP A 115 13.57 2.57 -20.71
CA ASP A 115 14.07 3.23 -21.92
C ASP A 115 15.13 4.27 -21.56
N PRO A 116 16.43 3.94 -21.67
CA PRO A 116 17.50 4.85 -21.28
C PRO A 116 17.56 6.15 -22.10
N ALA A 117 17.19 6.08 -23.38
CA ALA A 117 17.28 7.22 -24.29
C ALA A 117 16.20 8.28 -24.01
N ARG A 118 15.07 7.85 -23.44
CA ARG A 118 13.90 8.72 -23.20
C ARG A 118 13.52 8.81 -21.73
N SER A 119 14.49 8.55 -20.83
CA SER A 119 14.26 8.60 -19.38
C SER A 119 15.09 9.68 -18.70
N THR A 120 14.42 10.51 -17.93
CA THR A 120 15.05 11.31 -16.89
C THR A 120 14.94 10.54 -15.57
N ASP A 121 16.07 10.17 -14.99
CA ASP A 121 16.17 9.29 -13.84
C ASP A 121 17.44 9.56 -13.03
N SER A 122 17.87 8.65 -12.15
CA SER A 122 19.01 8.87 -11.27
C SER A 122 20.33 9.17 -12.00
N ARG A 123 20.43 8.89 -13.28
CA ARG A 123 21.59 9.35 -14.11
C ARG A 123 21.61 10.86 -14.27
N THR A 124 20.46 11.52 -14.17
CA THR A 124 20.31 12.97 -14.33
C THR A 124 20.23 13.70 -12.99
N PHE A 125 19.46 13.16 -12.01
CA PHE A 125 19.19 13.85 -10.76
C PHE A 125 19.84 13.20 -9.53
N GLY A 126 20.61 12.12 -9.71
CA GLY A 126 21.28 11.41 -8.62
C GLY A 126 20.37 10.43 -7.86
N PRO A 127 20.91 9.80 -6.79
CA PRO A 127 20.15 8.91 -5.94
C PRO A 127 19.07 9.65 -5.16
N LEU A 128 17.98 8.94 -4.87
CA LEU A 128 16.82 9.46 -4.13
C LEU A 128 16.80 8.92 -2.70
N PRO A 129 16.39 9.73 -1.72
CA PRO A 129 16.14 9.22 -0.38
C PRO A 129 14.95 8.25 -0.39
N LEU A 130 14.96 7.26 0.50
CA LEU A 130 13.86 6.30 0.63
C LEU A 130 12.50 6.99 0.85
N ALA A 131 12.49 8.15 1.51
CA ALA A 131 11.29 8.95 1.75
C ALA A 131 10.63 9.46 0.45
N ALA A 132 11.36 9.54 -0.66
CA ALA A 132 10.79 9.91 -1.96
C ALA A 132 9.97 8.77 -2.60
N VAL A 133 10.06 7.54 -2.07
CA VAL A 133 9.29 6.40 -2.58
C VAL A 133 7.84 6.48 -2.12
N VAL A 134 6.94 6.71 -3.05
CA VAL A 134 5.48 6.72 -2.83
C VAL A 134 4.97 5.30 -2.60
N GLY A 135 5.49 4.33 -3.36
CA GLY A 135 5.14 2.92 -3.22
C GLY A 135 5.65 2.05 -4.36
N ARG A 136 5.37 0.75 -4.24
CA ARG A 136 5.69 -0.26 -5.26
C ARG A 136 4.52 -0.45 -6.20
N VAL A 137 4.77 -0.49 -7.50
CA VAL A 137 3.80 -0.89 -8.51
C VAL A 137 3.53 -2.38 -8.33
N VAL A 138 2.25 -2.77 -8.20
CA VAL A 138 1.85 -4.16 -7.92
C VAL A 138 0.95 -4.75 -8.98
N TYR A 139 0.25 -3.91 -9.73
CA TYR A 139 -0.69 -4.38 -10.75
C TYR A 139 -0.86 -3.33 -11.86
N ARG A 140 -1.00 -3.78 -13.11
CA ARG A 140 -1.46 -2.94 -14.23
C ARG A 140 -2.91 -3.31 -14.54
N TYR A 141 -3.83 -2.36 -14.38
CA TYR A 141 -5.27 -2.62 -14.52
C TYR A 141 -5.87 -2.10 -15.83
N ALA A 142 -5.11 -1.38 -16.63
CA ALA A 142 -5.50 -0.94 -17.96
C ALA A 142 -4.27 -0.72 -18.85
N PRO A 143 -4.41 -0.87 -20.18
CA PRO A 143 -5.58 -1.31 -20.93
C PRO A 143 -5.86 -2.81 -20.78
N ALA A 144 -7.08 -3.25 -21.13
CA ALA A 144 -7.54 -4.63 -20.90
C ALA A 144 -6.62 -5.72 -21.45
N GLY A 145 -6.05 -5.53 -22.63
CA GLY A 145 -5.14 -6.50 -23.27
C GLY A 145 -3.75 -6.61 -22.62
N ARG A 146 -3.43 -5.77 -21.62
CA ARG A 146 -2.12 -5.72 -20.96
C ARG A 146 -2.21 -5.74 -19.44
N THR A 147 -3.35 -6.12 -18.88
CA THR A 147 -3.56 -6.21 -17.42
C THR A 147 -2.74 -7.35 -16.82
N GLY A 148 -2.29 -7.19 -15.59
CA GLY A 148 -1.60 -8.24 -14.85
C GLY A 148 -0.83 -7.75 -13.65
N PRO A 149 -0.50 -8.70 -12.73
CA PRO A 149 0.36 -8.41 -11.59
C PRO A 149 1.83 -8.33 -12.00
N GLY A 150 2.66 -7.68 -11.16
CA GLY A 150 4.12 -7.85 -11.22
C GLY A 150 4.57 -9.22 -10.69
N PRO A 151 5.83 -9.57 -10.87
CA PRO A 151 6.91 -8.71 -11.34
C PRO A 151 6.89 -8.49 -12.86
N TRP A 152 7.44 -7.37 -13.28
CA TRP A 152 7.70 -7.09 -14.72
C TRP A 152 9.21 -7.15 -14.94
N PRO A 153 9.75 -8.28 -15.49
CA PRO A 153 11.15 -8.39 -15.83
C PRO A 153 11.51 -7.32 -16.87
N ARG A 154 12.76 -6.88 -16.88
CA ARG A 154 13.27 -6.06 -17.96
C ARG A 154 13.26 -6.93 -19.21
N GLU A 155 12.50 -6.57 -20.22
CA GLU A 155 12.69 -7.13 -21.54
C GLU A 155 13.99 -6.54 -22.10
N TYR A 156 15.10 -7.25 -21.90
CA TYR A 156 16.32 -6.97 -22.61
C TYR A 156 16.08 -7.33 -24.07
N HIS A 157 15.97 -6.33 -24.93
CA HIS A 157 16.32 -6.55 -26.32
C HIS A 157 17.82 -6.90 -26.28
N ARG A 158 18.14 -8.20 -26.40
CA ARG A 158 19.46 -8.60 -26.84
C ARG A 158 19.64 -8.05 -28.25
N PRO A 159 20.77 -7.37 -28.53
CA PRO A 159 21.11 -6.96 -29.88
C PRO A 159 21.24 -8.17 -30.79
#